data_0f50a56ced9713f02e1cf7c2fafec18b
#
_entry.id   0f50a56ced9713f02e1cf7c2fafec18b
#
_cell.length_a   1.000
_cell.length_b   1.000
_cell.length_c   1.000
_cell.angle_alpha   90.00
_cell.angle_beta   90.00
_cell.angle_gamma   90.00
#
_symmetry.space_group_name_H-M   'P 1'
#
loop_
_entity.id
_entity.type
_entity.pdbx_description
1 polymer ?
#
loop_
_entity_poly.entity_id
_entity_poly.type
_entity_poly.pdbx_seq_one_letter_code
_entity_poly.pdbx_strand_id
1 'polypeptide(L)'
;NAIAGADRALVVTTPEVSAVRDADRIIGLLEANELPNPSLILNRVRPDMVDRGDMMSMDDVTEILAIDIIGVVPDDESIVVQTNKGEPAVTVESSKAGQAYRNITQRILGNDVPLMEFKQEETFMNKLKKLFHKG
;
A
#
# COMPACT_ATOMS: atom_id res chain seq x y z
N ASN A 1 -12.09 -7.70 -22.65
CA ASN A 1 -10.80 -7.62 -21.97
C ASN A 1 -10.70 -6.27 -21.26
N ALA A 2 -10.40 -6.25 -19.97
CA ALA A 2 -10.33 -5.03 -19.15
C ALA A 2 -9.23 -4.04 -19.61
N ILE A 3 -8.21 -4.50 -20.30
CA ILE A 3 -7.10 -3.68 -20.82
C ILE A 3 -7.52 -2.88 -22.05
N ALA A 4 -8.43 -3.43 -22.89
CA ALA A 4 -8.85 -2.80 -24.13
C ALA A 4 -9.73 -1.57 -23.86
N GLY A 5 -9.30 -0.42 -23.86
CA GLY A 5 -10.04 0.83 -23.60
C GLY A 5 -9.60 1.56 -22.34
N ALA A 6 -8.56 1.05 -21.67
CA ALA A 6 -7.92 1.75 -20.58
C ALA A 6 -6.77 2.64 -21.09
N ASP A 7 -6.66 3.85 -20.55
CA ASP A 7 -5.53 4.77 -20.83
C ASP A 7 -4.42 4.64 -19.79
N ARG A 8 -4.75 4.16 -18.59
CA ARG A 8 -3.84 3.98 -17.47
C ARG A 8 -4.20 2.71 -16.71
N ALA A 9 -3.19 2.13 -16.06
CA ALA A 9 -3.39 0.99 -15.18
C ALA A 9 -2.86 1.29 -13.77
N LEU A 10 -3.62 0.85 -12.78
CA LEU A 10 -3.19 0.78 -11.39
C LEU A 10 -3.06 -0.70 -11.02
N VAL A 11 -1.87 -1.10 -10.63
CA VAL A 11 -1.61 -2.46 -10.15
C VAL A 11 -1.68 -2.45 -8.63
N VAL A 12 -2.58 -3.23 -8.08
CA VAL A 12 -2.77 -3.35 -6.63
C VAL A 12 -2.22 -4.70 -6.18
N THR A 13 -1.30 -4.69 -5.24
CA THR A 13 -0.74 -5.90 -4.64
C THR A 13 -0.55 -5.74 -3.14
N THR A 14 -0.45 -6.86 -2.44
CA THR A 14 -0.01 -6.90 -1.05
C THR A 14 1.49 -7.20 -0.97
N PRO A 15 2.20 -6.84 0.12
CA PRO A 15 3.65 -7.05 0.23
C PRO A 15 4.01 -8.49 0.62
N GLU A 16 3.47 -9.44 -0.12
CA GLU A 16 3.70 -10.87 0.02
C GLU A 16 4.31 -11.44 -1.26
N VAL A 17 5.25 -12.36 -1.14
CA VAL A 17 6.01 -12.88 -2.28
C VAL A 17 5.14 -13.40 -3.41
N SER A 18 4.09 -14.16 -3.10
CA SER A 18 3.17 -14.72 -4.10
C SER A 18 2.39 -13.62 -4.83
N ALA A 19 1.87 -12.64 -4.08
CA ALA A 19 1.13 -11.51 -4.64
C ALA A 19 2.01 -10.64 -5.53
N VAL A 20 3.25 -10.38 -5.12
CA VAL A 20 4.22 -9.60 -5.91
C VAL A 20 4.60 -10.32 -7.20
N ARG A 21 4.75 -11.65 -7.18
CA ARG A 21 4.95 -12.44 -8.41
C ARG A 21 3.79 -12.34 -9.38
N ASP A 22 2.57 -12.39 -8.87
CA ASP A 22 1.37 -12.23 -9.71
C ASP A 22 1.29 -10.82 -10.29
N ALA A 23 1.62 -9.81 -9.51
CA ALA A 23 1.71 -8.43 -9.98
C ALA A 23 2.75 -8.27 -11.10
N ASP A 24 3.93 -8.89 -10.97
CA ASP A 24 4.97 -8.86 -12.00
C ASP A 24 4.48 -9.44 -13.33
N ARG A 25 3.75 -10.54 -13.30
CA ARG A 25 3.12 -11.13 -14.49
C ARG A 25 2.11 -10.19 -15.13
N ILE A 26 1.27 -9.53 -14.33
CA ILE A 26 0.28 -8.56 -14.82
C ILE A 26 0.97 -7.36 -15.47
N ILE A 27 2.04 -6.86 -14.88
CA ILE A 27 2.84 -5.77 -15.44
C ILE A 27 3.38 -6.16 -16.83
N GLY A 28 3.90 -7.37 -16.98
CA GLY A 28 4.34 -7.90 -18.28
C GLY A 28 3.21 -7.96 -19.31
N LEU A 29 2.00 -8.33 -18.90
CA LEU A 29 0.81 -8.33 -19.77
C LEU A 29 0.40 -6.91 -20.19
N LEU A 30 0.47 -5.94 -19.28
CA LEU A 30 0.16 -4.55 -19.58
C LEU A 30 1.15 -3.97 -20.60
N GLU A 31 2.43 -4.23 -20.44
CA GLU A 31 3.48 -3.83 -21.38
C GLU A 31 3.26 -4.45 -22.78
N ALA A 32 2.94 -5.75 -22.83
CA ALA A 32 2.66 -6.45 -24.06
C ALA A 32 1.40 -5.97 -24.81
N ASN A 33 0.47 -5.32 -24.09
CA ASN A 33 -0.75 -4.74 -24.63
C ASN A 33 -0.67 -3.21 -24.79
N GLU A 34 0.52 -2.67 -24.87
CA GLU A 34 0.78 -1.24 -25.13
C GLU A 34 0.19 -0.30 -24.08
N LEU A 35 0.07 -0.77 -22.83
CA LEU A 35 -0.31 0.04 -21.69
C LEU A 35 0.88 0.16 -20.72
N PRO A 36 1.88 1.00 -21.08
CA PRO A 36 3.13 1.10 -20.32
C PRO A 36 2.95 1.93 -19.05
N ASN A 37 3.94 1.84 -18.19
CA ASN A 37 4.08 2.66 -16.98
C ASN A 37 2.85 2.57 -16.05
N PRO A 38 2.41 1.38 -15.66
CA PRO A 38 1.40 1.26 -14.63
C PRO A 38 1.92 1.85 -13.31
N SER A 39 1.03 2.30 -12.46
CA SER A 39 1.37 2.75 -11.11
C SER A 39 0.99 1.70 -10.07
N LEU A 40 1.79 1.58 -9.02
CA LEU A 40 1.62 0.60 -7.96
C LEU A 40 0.84 1.18 -6.77
N ILE A 41 -0.13 0.43 -6.30
CA ILE A 41 -0.73 0.59 -4.98
C ILE A 41 -0.34 -0.63 -4.13
N LEU A 42 0.42 -0.38 -3.08
CA LEU A 42 0.79 -1.41 -2.12
C LEU A 42 -0.25 -1.43 -0.99
N ASN A 43 -1.01 -2.51 -0.92
CA ASN A 43 -2.18 -2.63 -0.05
C ASN A 43 -1.91 -3.55 1.15
N ARG A 44 -2.63 -3.33 2.24
CA ARG A 44 -2.58 -4.11 3.48
C ARG A 44 -1.19 -4.19 4.10
N VAL A 45 -0.47 -3.08 4.08
CA VAL A 45 0.85 -2.98 4.68
C VAL A 45 0.75 -2.99 6.20
N ARG A 46 1.52 -3.87 6.83
CA ARG A 46 1.66 -3.95 8.28
C ARG A 46 3.08 -3.56 8.69
N PRO A 47 3.28 -2.34 9.20
CA PRO A 47 4.60 -1.82 9.56
C PRO A 47 5.33 -2.71 10.57
N ASP A 48 4.61 -3.27 11.54
CA ASP A 48 5.15 -4.19 12.53
C ASP A 48 5.76 -5.46 11.91
N MET A 49 5.15 -5.97 10.86
CA MET A 49 5.67 -7.13 10.12
C MET A 49 6.86 -6.77 9.23
N VAL A 50 6.82 -5.59 8.61
CA VAL A 50 7.95 -5.09 7.80
C VAL A 50 9.19 -4.91 8.67
N ASP A 51 9.04 -4.29 9.84
CA ASP A 51 10.15 -4.04 10.78
C ASP A 51 10.80 -5.33 11.31
N ARG A 52 10.03 -6.43 11.40
CA ARG A 52 10.55 -7.74 11.79
C ARG A 52 11.13 -8.55 10.64
N GLY A 53 10.97 -8.08 9.39
CA GLY A 53 11.35 -8.83 8.18
C GLY A 53 10.38 -9.95 7.79
N ASP A 54 9.16 -9.96 8.37
CA ASP A 54 8.12 -10.94 8.06
C ASP A 54 7.26 -10.54 6.84
N MET A 55 7.39 -9.31 6.40
CA MET A 55 6.69 -8.73 5.26
C MET A 55 7.67 -7.90 4.43
N MET A 56 7.53 -7.92 3.11
CA MET A 56 8.37 -7.12 2.22
C MET A 56 8.17 -5.63 2.47
N SER A 57 9.27 -4.87 2.43
CA SER A 57 9.21 -3.42 2.49
C SER A 57 8.71 -2.81 1.17
N MET A 58 8.33 -1.55 1.20
CA MET A 58 8.00 -0.78 0.00
C MET A 58 9.18 -0.79 -1.00
N ASP A 59 10.40 -0.62 -0.51
CA ASP A 59 11.60 -0.60 -1.33
C ASP A 59 11.85 -1.94 -2.00
N ASP A 60 11.68 -3.06 -1.28
CA ASP A 60 11.79 -4.40 -1.86
C ASP A 60 10.80 -4.62 -3.00
N VAL A 61 9.55 -4.23 -2.81
CA VAL A 61 8.50 -4.41 -3.82
C VAL A 61 8.74 -3.54 -5.04
N THR A 62 9.11 -2.28 -4.85
CA THR A 62 9.39 -1.35 -5.95
C THR A 62 10.64 -1.75 -6.73
N GLU A 63 11.65 -2.30 -6.08
CA GLU A 63 12.84 -2.85 -6.74
C GLU A 63 12.49 -4.05 -7.64
N ILE A 64 11.65 -4.96 -7.16
CA ILE A 64 11.24 -6.14 -7.93
C ILE A 64 10.34 -5.76 -9.11
N LEU A 65 9.35 -4.92 -8.89
CA LEU A 65 8.34 -4.60 -9.91
C LEU A 65 8.79 -3.50 -10.87
N ALA A 66 9.75 -2.68 -10.50
CA ALA A 66 10.32 -1.59 -11.29
C ALA A 66 9.26 -0.62 -11.86
N ILE A 67 8.21 -0.35 -11.11
CA ILE A 67 7.16 0.63 -11.42
C ILE A 67 7.01 1.65 -10.30
N ASP A 68 6.49 2.82 -10.63
CA ASP A 68 6.30 3.89 -9.66
C ASP A 68 5.15 3.58 -8.70
N ILE A 69 5.36 3.88 -7.44
CA ILE A 69 4.35 3.75 -6.41
C ILE A 69 3.47 5.00 -6.35
N ILE A 70 2.16 4.83 -6.38
CA ILE A 70 1.19 5.93 -6.24
C ILE A 70 0.50 5.92 -4.89
N GLY A 71 0.58 4.84 -4.16
CA GLY A 71 0.01 4.77 -2.83
C GLY A 71 0.42 3.56 -2.02
N VAL A 72 0.41 3.76 -0.72
CA VAL A 72 0.61 2.72 0.29
C VAL A 72 -0.59 2.76 1.22
N VAL A 73 -1.31 1.66 1.31
CA VAL A 73 -2.51 1.54 2.14
C VAL A 73 -2.21 0.61 3.31
N PRO A 74 -2.32 1.08 4.55
CA PRO A 74 -2.09 0.23 5.71
C PRO A 74 -3.19 -0.79 5.89
N ASP A 75 -2.88 -1.90 6.55
CA ASP A 75 -3.88 -2.81 7.08
C ASP A 75 -4.64 -2.11 8.20
N ASP A 76 -5.94 -1.88 7.99
CA ASP A 76 -6.77 -1.05 8.85
C ASP A 76 -8.07 -1.80 9.15
N GLU A 77 -8.23 -2.21 10.40
CA GLU A 77 -9.42 -2.95 10.86
C GLU A 77 -10.71 -2.14 10.67
N SER A 78 -10.62 -0.82 10.62
CA SER A 78 -11.78 0.04 10.37
C SER A 78 -12.46 -0.25 9.03
N ILE A 79 -11.71 -0.76 8.03
CA ILE A 79 -12.29 -1.17 6.74
C ILE A 79 -13.36 -2.24 6.92
N VAL A 80 -13.08 -3.27 7.72
CA VAL A 80 -14.05 -4.35 7.97
C VAL A 80 -15.30 -3.80 8.67
N VAL A 81 -15.10 -2.95 9.68
CA VAL A 81 -16.19 -2.33 10.43
C VAL A 81 -17.07 -1.46 9.52
N GLN A 82 -16.43 -0.60 8.72
CA GLN A 82 -17.14 0.31 7.81
C GLN A 82 -17.85 -0.44 6.68
N THR A 83 -17.20 -1.44 6.12
CA THR A 83 -17.81 -2.29 5.08
C THR A 83 -19.08 -2.97 5.61
N ASN A 84 -19.05 -3.48 6.83
CA ASN A 84 -20.22 -4.09 7.46
C ASN A 84 -21.36 -3.09 7.72
N LYS A 85 -21.03 -1.81 7.86
CA LYS A 85 -22.03 -0.72 7.98
C LYS A 85 -22.51 -0.18 6.63
N GLY A 86 -21.89 -0.60 5.54
CA GLY A 86 -22.15 -0.05 4.21
C GLY A 86 -21.54 1.34 3.99
N GLU A 87 -20.55 1.73 4.78
CA GLU A 87 -19.88 3.03 4.69
C GLU A 87 -18.50 2.86 4.04
N PRO A 88 -18.15 3.65 2.99
CA PRO A 88 -16.81 3.62 2.44
C PRO A 88 -15.77 4.20 3.42
N ALA A 89 -14.63 3.54 3.57
CA ALA A 89 -13.57 4.00 4.47
C ALA A 89 -13.07 5.42 4.15
N VAL A 90 -13.16 5.85 2.89
CA VAL A 90 -12.76 7.20 2.45
C VAL A 90 -13.56 8.33 3.07
N THR A 91 -14.77 8.04 3.57
CA THR A 91 -15.64 9.03 4.24
C THR A 91 -15.39 9.12 5.74
N VAL A 92 -14.52 8.27 6.28
CA VAL A 92 -14.21 8.21 7.71
C VAL A 92 -12.87 8.89 7.98
N GLU A 93 -12.90 10.04 8.65
CA GLU A 93 -11.68 10.83 8.92
C GLU A 93 -10.61 10.06 9.71
N SER A 94 -11.03 9.24 10.66
CA SER A 94 -10.11 8.46 11.52
C SER A 94 -9.50 7.24 10.82
N SER A 95 -10.00 6.84 9.65
CA SER A 95 -9.47 5.69 8.92
C SER A 95 -8.14 6.03 8.26
N LYS A 96 -7.08 5.35 8.65
CA LYS A 96 -5.75 5.46 8.03
C LYS A 96 -5.77 4.99 6.57
N ALA A 97 -6.47 3.90 6.30
CA ALA A 97 -6.69 3.42 4.93
C ALA A 97 -7.52 4.42 4.12
N GLY A 98 -8.57 5.00 4.70
CA GLY A 98 -9.36 6.05 4.06
C GLY A 98 -8.50 7.26 3.68
N GLN A 99 -7.61 7.69 4.56
CA GLN A 99 -6.66 8.77 4.26
C GLN A 99 -5.70 8.39 3.12
N ALA A 100 -5.21 7.16 3.11
CA ALA A 100 -4.36 6.67 2.02
C ALA A 100 -5.08 6.72 0.67
N TYR A 101 -6.34 6.30 0.59
CA TYR A 101 -7.14 6.38 -0.63
C TYR A 101 -7.42 7.82 -1.07
N ARG A 102 -7.69 8.73 -0.15
CA ARG A 102 -7.82 10.17 -0.48
C ARG A 102 -6.51 10.71 -1.08
N ASN A 103 -5.37 10.35 -0.50
CA ASN A 103 -4.06 10.76 -0.99
C ASN A 103 -3.76 10.17 -2.39
N ILE A 104 -4.11 8.91 -2.62
CA ILE A 104 -3.99 8.27 -3.94
C ILE A 104 -4.81 9.04 -4.98
N THR A 105 -6.05 9.38 -4.65
CA THR A 105 -6.92 10.17 -5.53
C THR A 105 -6.28 11.51 -5.90
N GLN A 106 -5.70 12.22 -4.94
CA GLN A 106 -5.02 13.48 -5.20
C GLN A 106 -3.83 13.30 -6.14
N ARG A 107 -3.04 12.23 -5.97
CA ARG A 107 -1.91 11.93 -6.87
C ARG A 107 -2.37 11.57 -8.28
N ILE A 108 -3.48 10.85 -8.42
CA ILE A 108 -4.09 10.55 -9.73
C ILE A 108 -4.49 11.84 -10.44
N LEU A 109 -4.98 12.83 -9.69
CA LEU A 109 -5.34 14.16 -10.20
C LEU A 109 -4.13 15.06 -10.50
N GLY A 110 -2.92 14.60 -10.25
CA GLY A 110 -1.68 15.34 -10.53
C GLY A 110 -1.17 16.20 -9.38
N ASN A 111 -1.78 16.11 -8.19
CA ASN A 111 -1.33 16.84 -7.02
C ASN A 111 -0.17 16.11 -6.33
N ASP A 112 0.81 16.87 -5.87
CA ASP A 112 1.95 16.33 -5.12
C ASP A 112 1.56 16.17 -3.65
N VAL A 113 1.39 14.90 -3.23
CA VAL A 113 1.08 14.52 -1.87
C VAL A 113 2.12 13.49 -1.40
N PRO A 114 2.88 13.76 -0.31
CA PRO A 114 3.85 12.83 0.23
C PRO A 114 3.20 11.50 0.62
N LEU A 115 3.94 10.40 0.48
CA LEU A 115 3.51 9.10 1.00
C LEU A 115 3.40 9.16 2.53
N MET A 116 2.37 8.52 3.07
CA MET A 116 2.19 8.44 4.52
C MET A 116 3.30 7.60 5.15
N GLU A 117 3.87 8.10 6.24
CA GLU A 117 4.77 7.31 7.09
C GLU A 117 3.93 6.58 8.15
N PHE A 118 4.01 5.27 8.15
CA PHE A 118 3.40 4.44 9.19
C PHE A 118 4.44 4.17 10.28
N LYS A 119 4.55 5.08 11.25
CA LYS A 119 5.31 4.81 12.47
C LYS A 119 4.45 3.91 13.35
N GLN A 120 5.05 2.82 13.85
CA GLN A 120 4.46 2.10 14.98
C GLN A 120 4.23 3.10 16.12
N GLU A 121 3.02 3.10 16.67
CA GLU A 121 2.84 3.61 18.03
C GLU A 121 3.73 2.73 18.91
N GLU A 122 4.84 3.29 19.39
CA GLU A 122 5.69 2.60 20.36
C GLU A 122 4.82 2.25 21.56
N THR A 123 4.38 1.01 21.61
CA THR A 123 3.65 0.50 22.76
C THR A 123 4.49 0.76 24.00
N PHE A 124 3.87 1.22 25.08
CA PHE A 124 4.54 1.45 26.36
C PHE A 124 5.51 0.32 26.75
N MET A 125 5.15 -0.93 26.41
CA MET A 125 6.00 -2.12 26.58
C MET A 125 7.28 -2.10 25.73
N ASN A 126 7.25 -1.54 24.53
CA ASN A 126 8.45 -1.39 23.68
C ASN A 126 9.38 -0.29 24.19
N LYS A 127 8.80 0.80 24.75
CA LYS A 127 9.59 1.84 25.45
C LYS A 127 10.28 1.27 26.69
N LEU A 128 9.58 0.46 27.46
CA LEU A 128 10.14 -0.24 28.62
C LEU A 128 11.26 -1.21 28.23
N LYS A 129 11.07 -2.05 27.19
CA LYS A 129 12.12 -2.95 26.71
C LYS A 129 13.40 -2.22 26.27
N LYS A 130 13.26 -1.08 25.58
CA LYS A 130 14.43 -0.25 25.20
C LYS A 130 15.16 0.33 26.40
N LEU A 131 14.45 0.64 27.48
CA LEU A 131 15.04 1.15 28.74
C LEU A 131 15.82 0.05 29.48
N PHE A 132 15.32 -1.17 29.49
CA PHE A 132 15.97 -2.31 30.19
C PHE A 132 17.11 -2.96 29.37
N HIS A 133 17.22 -2.70 28.06
CA HIS A 133 18.31 -3.22 27.21
C HIS A 133 19.50 -2.26 27.10
N LYS A 134 19.44 -1.07 27.75
CA LYS A 134 20.55 -0.09 27.83
C LYS A 134 21.26 -0.07 29.18
N GLY A 135 21.04 -1.11 29.97
CA GLY A 135 21.73 -1.34 31.21
C GLY A 135 22.77 -2.43 31.11
#